data_1f1fbb4e8c1dee25b65a73e29511de50
#
_entry.id   1f1fbb4e8c1dee25b65a73e29511de50
#
_cell.length_a   1.000
_cell.length_b   1.000
_cell.length_c   1.000
_cell.angle_alpha   90.00
_cell.angle_beta   90.00
_cell.angle_gamma   90.00
#
_symmetry.space_group_name_H-M   'P 1'
#
loop_
_entity.id
_entity.type
_entity.pdbx_description
1 polymer ?
#
loop_
_entity_poly.entity_id
_entity_poly.type
_entity_poly.pdbx_seq_one_letter_code
_entity_poly.pdbx_strand_id
1 'polypeptide(L)'
;MRKSMIQSAIGALLASSAAVAATPAPAPALPSALANAAELAALPDGGWLALDKNGLRLLDAGGAQRAQFPIRARQLDTRSYAEGVLAVVVDSNTERAQPLVVNLTRGTLNALPALPAPGFDVEASCLYRDAQRIDHLFLIGKDGQSEQWLLSGTQYRSVRKLALPPHVKHCRVDDASNTLLAAESDFGLWAYRADAEGSGQRQAMALRAPYGKLAGGAGALSLLPGGAALLDKDGAKLHLFRQRDGQWEAAGSQQLATKGGKGNALAVRASGNATSLVYKTAESAPWQTRALAWTSSGQAPAAGAIPFAIVEPRTQTDPMERQGDAADDPAIWLHPRNPAASRVFGTNKKQGLLAYDLQGKQTQLLESGRLNNVDIRQNVLFAGERFDLAAATRRDDNTLMLFTINAKGDAAEAAVFPTTLEKIYGMCLYQPPGGTLEAFVNDKDGRYQHYRIERSEGRFRAALLRSFAVASQPEGCVADDRSGRLFIGEEKLGVWSTAANAAKAEPLRMILPVGPALKADVEGMALYHGEKASYLVVSSQGDNSYVVLDAAAPHAVRGRFRIGMNVAAGVDGASETDGLDVTSANLGGPYAKGMLVVQDGYKRLPDGPQNFKYVAWDDIARALNLP
;
A
#
# COMPACT_ATOMS: atom_id res chain seq x y z
N MET A 1 61.83 -10.73 45.14
CA MET A 1 60.88 -10.53 46.27
C MET A 1 59.46 -10.78 45.79
N ARG A 2 58.89 -11.88 46.24
CA ARG A 2 57.51 -12.30 45.93
C ARG A 2 56.52 -11.47 46.76
N LYS A 3 55.44 -10.99 46.16
CA LYS A 3 54.20 -10.67 46.87
C LYS A 3 53.01 -11.26 46.15
N SER A 4 52.40 -12.18 46.82
CA SER A 4 51.18 -12.89 46.59
C SER A 4 49.98 -11.91 46.63
N MET A 5 49.06 -11.99 45.66
CA MET A 5 47.72 -11.41 45.77
C MET A 5 46.68 -12.52 45.78
N ILE A 6 45.95 -12.59 46.86
CA ILE A 6 44.82 -13.46 47.12
C ILE A 6 43.61 -12.91 46.35
N GLN A 7 43.06 -13.69 45.45
CA GLN A 7 41.76 -13.42 44.83
C GLN A 7 40.66 -14.10 45.66
N SER A 8 39.82 -13.28 46.26
CA SER A 8 38.56 -13.72 46.85
C SER A 8 37.50 -13.86 45.78
N ALA A 9 37.06 -15.06 45.51
CA ALA A 9 35.89 -15.34 44.65
C ALA A 9 34.61 -15.22 45.47
N ILE A 10 33.79 -14.22 45.15
CA ILE A 10 32.41 -14.12 45.64
C ILE A 10 31.52 -14.83 44.62
N GLY A 11 31.03 -16.01 44.94
CA GLY A 11 30.04 -16.74 44.17
C GLY A 11 28.66 -16.13 44.36
N ALA A 12 28.13 -15.48 43.32
CA ALA A 12 26.73 -15.09 43.26
C ALA A 12 25.89 -16.30 42.82
N LEU A 13 25.12 -16.88 43.73
CA LEU A 13 24.04 -17.82 43.39
C LEU A 13 22.92 -17.06 42.66
N LEU A 14 22.83 -17.23 41.36
CA LEU A 14 21.66 -16.90 40.59
C LEU A 14 20.58 -17.96 40.83
N ALA A 15 19.62 -17.65 41.69
CA ALA A 15 18.39 -18.42 41.81
C ALA A 15 17.55 -18.18 40.56
N SER A 16 17.57 -19.10 39.60
CA SER A 16 16.63 -19.14 38.49
C SER A 16 15.25 -19.54 39.04
N SER A 17 14.38 -18.54 39.28
CA SER A 17 12.96 -18.78 39.49
C SER A 17 12.34 -19.26 38.18
N ALA A 18 12.19 -20.57 38.03
CA ALA A 18 11.33 -21.15 36.99
C ALA A 18 9.91 -20.69 37.26
N ALA A 19 9.41 -19.75 36.47
CA ALA A 19 8.00 -19.40 36.45
C ALA A 19 7.22 -20.65 36.03
N VAL A 20 6.57 -21.29 36.98
CA VAL A 20 5.59 -22.35 36.72
C VAL A 20 4.48 -21.71 35.90
N ALA A 21 4.42 -22.03 34.61
CA ALA A 21 3.33 -21.61 33.75
C ALA A 21 2.03 -22.17 34.35
N ALA A 22 1.17 -21.28 34.83
CA ALA A 22 -0.15 -21.64 35.36
C ALA A 22 -0.90 -22.44 34.28
N THR A 23 -1.41 -23.62 34.65
CA THR A 23 -2.27 -24.42 33.77
C THR A 23 -3.49 -23.56 33.40
N PRO A 24 -3.78 -23.32 32.13
CA PRO A 24 -4.91 -22.50 31.73
C PRO A 24 -6.21 -23.11 32.29
N ALA A 25 -7.12 -22.27 32.79
CA ALA A 25 -8.41 -22.71 33.26
C ALA A 25 -9.13 -23.49 32.17
N PRO A 26 -9.93 -24.52 32.53
CA PRO A 26 -10.65 -25.32 31.53
C PRO A 26 -11.55 -24.42 30.69
N ALA A 27 -11.51 -24.62 29.35
CA ALA A 27 -12.35 -23.86 28.45
C ALA A 27 -13.85 -24.16 28.76
N PRO A 28 -14.74 -23.15 28.74
CA PRO A 28 -16.16 -23.37 29.00
C PRO A 28 -16.77 -24.33 27.98
N ALA A 29 -17.69 -25.20 28.44
CA ALA A 29 -18.41 -26.11 27.58
C ALA A 29 -19.22 -25.33 26.53
N LEU A 30 -19.32 -25.88 25.33
CA LEU A 30 -20.14 -25.32 24.25
C LEU A 30 -21.62 -25.62 24.50
N PRO A 31 -22.53 -24.67 24.22
CA PRO A 31 -23.97 -24.94 24.19
C PRO A 31 -24.32 -26.06 23.23
N SER A 32 -25.21 -26.97 23.63
CA SER A 32 -25.66 -28.09 22.79
C SER A 32 -26.31 -27.64 21.48
N ALA A 33 -26.91 -26.47 21.44
CA ALA A 33 -27.48 -25.83 20.26
C ALA A 33 -26.49 -25.62 19.12
N LEU A 34 -25.17 -25.65 19.39
CA LEU A 34 -24.10 -25.51 18.40
C LEU A 34 -23.63 -26.83 17.77
N ALA A 35 -24.09 -27.98 18.30
CA ALA A 35 -23.56 -29.28 17.90
C ALA A 35 -23.61 -29.54 16.38
N ASN A 36 -24.68 -29.10 15.71
CA ASN A 36 -24.91 -29.33 14.28
C ASN A 36 -24.38 -28.23 13.37
N ALA A 37 -23.72 -27.19 13.92
CA ALA A 37 -23.15 -26.11 13.10
C ALA A 37 -22.01 -26.65 12.23
N ALA A 38 -21.97 -26.20 10.97
CA ALA A 38 -20.87 -26.43 10.06
C ALA A 38 -19.73 -25.43 10.36
N GLU A 39 -20.10 -24.16 10.59
CA GLU A 39 -19.16 -23.09 10.96
C GLU A 39 -19.69 -22.28 12.16
N LEU A 40 -18.77 -21.75 12.95
CA LEU A 40 -19.03 -20.94 14.12
C LEU A 40 -18.20 -19.66 14.10
N ALA A 41 -18.81 -18.56 14.56
CA ALA A 41 -18.08 -17.35 14.91
C ALA A 41 -18.48 -16.92 16.34
N ALA A 42 -17.49 -16.70 17.20
CA ALA A 42 -17.70 -16.15 18.52
C ALA A 42 -17.98 -14.65 18.44
N LEU A 43 -18.95 -14.18 19.22
CA LEU A 43 -19.37 -12.79 19.27
C LEU A 43 -18.78 -12.04 20.49
N PRO A 44 -18.62 -10.71 20.42
CA PRO A 44 -18.08 -9.91 21.51
C PRO A 44 -18.89 -9.98 22.81
N ASP A 45 -20.20 -10.20 22.75
CA ASP A 45 -21.09 -10.36 23.89
C ASP A 45 -21.05 -11.76 24.51
N GLY A 46 -20.19 -12.64 24.00
CA GLY A 46 -20.07 -14.04 24.41
C GLY A 46 -21.04 -14.99 23.71
N GLY A 47 -21.91 -14.48 22.84
CA GLY A 47 -22.80 -15.26 21.98
C GLY A 47 -22.11 -15.88 20.77
N TRP A 48 -22.91 -16.40 19.86
CA TRP A 48 -22.43 -17.14 18.69
C TRP A 48 -23.24 -16.83 17.44
N LEU A 49 -22.54 -16.77 16.30
CA LEU A 49 -23.15 -17.06 15.00
C LEU A 49 -22.84 -18.51 14.64
N ALA A 50 -23.88 -19.25 14.29
CA ALA A 50 -23.79 -20.64 13.89
C ALA A 50 -24.42 -20.81 12.50
N LEU A 51 -23.62 -21.27 11.55
CA LEU A 51 -24.06 -21.60 10.20
C LEU A 51 -24.29 -23.10 10.10
N ASP A 52 -25.52 -23.50 9.73
CA ASP A 52 -25.90 -24.88 9.51
C ASP A 52 -26.83 -25.03 8.29
N LYS A 53 -27.38 -26.24 8.07
CA LYS A 53 -28.28 -26.54 6.95
C LYS A 53 -29.57 -25.70 6.92
N ASN A 54 -29.98 -25.11 8.06
CA ASN A 54 -31.17 -24.30 8.21
C ASN A 54 -30.93 -22.81 8.05
N GLY A 55 -29.66 -22.38 7.94
CA GLY A 55 -29.25 -21.01 7.76
C GLY A 55 -28.30 -20.50 8.81
N LEU A 56 -28.19 -19.18 8.88
CA LEU A 56 -27.35 -18.46 9.87
C LEU A 56 -28.21 -18.17 11.10
N ARG A 57 -27.78 -18.65 12.27
CA ARG A 57 -28.46 -18.45 13.56
C ARG A 57 -27.62 -17.56 14.48
N LEU A 58 -28.27 -16.62 15.13
CA LEU A 58 -27.71 -15.81 16.23
C LEU A 58 -28.16 -16.47 17.55
N LEU A 59 -27.19 -16.84 18.38
CA LEU A 59 -27.43 -17.44 19.70
C LEU A 59 -26.74 -16.57 20.77
N ASP A 60 -27.35 -16.52 21.95
CA ASP A 60 -26.71 -15.92 23.12
C ASP A 60 -25.60 -16.83 23.70
N ALA A 61 -24.95 -16.38 24.77
CA ALA A 61 -23.87 -17.12 25.43
C ALA A 61 -24.33 -18.48 26.01
N GLY A 62 -25.60 -18.60 26.39
CA GLY A 62 -26.22 -19.84 26.88
C GLY A 62 -26.69 -20.78 25.78
N GLY A 63 -26.69 -20.35 24.53
CA GLY A 63 -27.12 -21.10 23.38
C GLY A 63 -28.61 -20.94 23.03
N ALA A 64 -29.32 -19.99 23.64
CA ALA A 64 -30.69 -19.67 23.25
C ALA A 64 -30.69 -18.90 21.93
N GLN A 65 -31.50 -19.34 20.96
CA GLN A 65 -31.59 -18.69 19.66
C GLN A 65 -32.35 -17.36 19.77
N ARG A 66 -31.71 -16.29 19.32
CA ARG A 66 -32.25 -14.92 19.29
C ARG A 66 -32.82 -14.55 17.94
N ALA A 67 -32.17 -14.99 16.85
CA ALA A 67 -32.61 -14.75 15.48
C ALA A 67 -32.11 -15.86 14.54
N GLN A 68 -32.75 -15.95 13.37
CA GLN A 68 -32.33 -16.83 12.29
C GLN A 68 -32.55 -16.14 10.95
N PHE A 69 -31.57 -16.29 10.04
CA PHE A 69 -31.68 -15.89 8.65
C PHE A 69 -31.67 -17.17 7.79
N PRO A 70 -32.79 -17.51 7.11
CA PRO A 70 -32.90 -18.74 6.33
C PRO A 70 -32.10 -18.59 5.02
N ILE A 71 -31.02 -19.33 4.91
CA ILE A 71 -30.15 -19.34 3.73
C ILE A 71 -29.41 -20.70 3.66
N ARG A 72 -29.25 -21.24 2.49
CA ARG A 72 -28.33 -22.35 2.28
C ARG A 72 -26.96 -21.76 1.93
N ALA A 73 -26.09 -21.70 2.90
CA ALA A 73 -24.84 -20.99 2.75
C ALA A 73 -23.65 -21.80 3.25
N ARG A 74 -22.48 -21.33 2.86
CA ARG A 74 -21.18 -21.78 3.30
C ARG A 74 -20.30 -20.56 3.57
N GLN A 75 -19.16 -20.76 4.20
CA GLN A 75 -18.23 -19.71 4.59
C GLN A 75 -18.87 -18.68 5.53
N LEU A 76 -18.27 -18.45 6.65
CA LEU A 76 -18.69 -17.44 7.60
C LEU A 76 -17.48 -16.64 8.05
N ASP A 77 -17.50 -15.34 7.82
CA ASP A 77 -16.53 -14.43 8.43
C ASP A 77 -17.22 -13.21 9.01
N THR A 78 -16.58 -12.59 9.98
CA THR A 78 -17.17 -11.47 10.75
C THR A 78 -16.17 -10.37 11.02
N ARG A 79 -16.67 -9.13 11.09
CA ARG A 79 -15.91 -7.96 11.57
C ARG A 79 -16.75 -7.14 12.54
N SER A 80 -16.10 -6.51 13.50
CA SER A 80 -16.79 -5.56 14.39
C SER A 80 -17.47 -4.47 13.58
N TYR A 81 -18.68 -4.07 13.95
CA TYR A 81 -19.45 -3.01 13.31
C TYR A 81 -20.02 -2.08 14.37
N ALA A 82 -20.44 -0.85 14.00
CA ALA A 82 -20.81 0.20 14.96
C ALA A 82 -21.80 -0.27 16.06
N GLU A 83 -22.81 -1.07 15.68
CA GLU A 83 -23.85 -1.57 16.59
C GLU A 83 -23.78 -3.08 16.83
N GLY A 84 -22.65 -3.72 16.51
CA GLY A 84 -22.50 -5.17 16.63
C GLY A 84 -21.46 -5.77 15.72
N VAL A 85 -21.89 -6.56 14.73
CA VAL A 85 -21.00 -7.31 13.84
C VAL A 85 -21.52 -7.28 12.40
N LEU A 86 -20.63 -7.02 11.45
CA LEU A 86 -20.84 -7.33 10.03
C LEU A 86 -20.50 -8.82 9.85
N ALA A 87 -21.43 -9.61 9.37
CA ALA A 87 -21.22 -11.02 8.98
C ALA A 87 -21.39 -11.17 7.47
N VAL A 88 -20.61 -12.06 6.86
CA VAL A 88 -20.78 -12.44 5.45
C VAL A 88 -20.81 -13.96 5.35
N VAL A 89 -21.76 -14.46 4.55
CA VAL A 89 -21.85 -15.87 4.12
C VAL A 89 -21.97 -15.91 2.59
N VAL A 90 -21.67 -17.06 1.99
CA VAL A 90 -21.85 -17.27 0.53
C VAL A 90 -23.06 -18.17 0.32
N ASP A 91 -24.07 -17.66 -0.38
CA ASP A 91 -25.26 -18.42 -0.76
C ASP A 91 -24.88 -19.51 -1.79
N SER A 92 -25.06 -20.76 -1.41
CA SER A 92 -24.72 -21.93 -2.23
C SER A 92 -25.62 -22.12 -3.47
N ASN A 93 -26.76 -21.42 -3.56
CA ASN A 93 -27.65 -21.51 -4.71
C ASN A 93 -27.32 -20.48 -5.78
N THR A 94 -26.75 -19.33 -5.38
CA THR A 94 -26.54 -18.19 -6.27
C THR A 94 -25.05 -17.78 -6.41
N GLU A 95 -24.16 -18.42 -5.65
CA GLU A 95 -22.73 -18.08 -5.55
C GLU A 95 -22.48 -16.61 -5.12
N ARG A 96 -23.47 -15.95 -4.53
CA ARG A 96 -23.40 -14.55 -4.13
C ARG A 96 -23.03 -14.45 -2.66
N ALA A 97 -22.15 -13.52 -2.35
CA ALA A 97 -21.90 -13.14 -0.97
C ALA A 97 -23.10 -12.36 -0.42
N GLN A 98 -23.58 -12.77 0.76
CA GLN A 98 -24.68 -12.16 1.49
C GLN A 98 -24.14 -11.52 2.76
N PRO A 99 -23.97 -10.18 2.80
CA PRO A 99 -23.66 -9.47 4.02
C PRO A 99 -24.89 -9.33 4.92
N LEU A 100 -24.66 -9.39 6.25
CA LEU A 100 -25.69 -9.17 7.28
C LEU A 100 -25.12 -8.29 8.39
N VAL A 101 -25.91 -7.34 8.86
CA VAL A 101 -25.63 -6.60 10.09
C VAL A 101 -26.28 -7.33 11.26
N VAL A 102 -25.44 -7.79 12.18
CA VAL A 102 -25.86 -8.44 13.42
C VAL A 102 -25.93 -7.38 14.52
N ASN A 103 -27.12 -7.03 14.95
CA ASN A 103 -27.30 -6.14 16.10
C ASN A 103 -27.34 -6.97 17.39
N LEU A 104 -26.28 -6.89 18.18
CA LEU A 104 -26.13 -7.70 19.39
C LEU A 104 -27.10 -7.28 20.49
N THR A 105 -27.38 -5.99 20.63
CA THR A 105 -28.31 -5.46 21.64
C THR A 105 -29.74 -5.88 21.36
N ARG A 106 -30.21 -5.71 20.13
CA ARG A 106 -31.57 -6.06 19.71
C ARG A 106 -31.73 -7.55 19.44
N GLY A 107 -30.64 -8.29 19.21
CA GLY A 107 -30.66 -9.71 18.85
C GLY A 107 -31.24 -9.96 17.45
N THR A 108 -30.90 -9.13 16.46
CA THR A 108 -31.44 -9.25 15.09
C THR A 108 -30.36 -9.50 14.06
N LEU A 109 -30.75 -10.14 12.95
CA LEU A 109 -29.98 -10.34 11.74
C LEU A 109 -30.64 -9.55 10.61
N ASN A 110 -29.97 -8.52 10.12
CA ASN A 110 -30.51 -7.66 9.05
C ASN A 110 -29.66 -7.86 7.78
N ALA A 111 -30.25 -8.45 6.76
CA ALA A 111 -29.58 -8.65 5.48
C ALA A 111 -29.38 -7.33 4.75
N LEU A 112 -28.18 -7.11 4.23
CA LEU A 112 -27.89 -6.08 3.24
C LEU A 112 -28.11 -6.67 1.83
N PRO A 113 -28.12 -5.86 0.77
CA PRO A 113 -28.15 -6.39 -0.60
C PRO A 113 -27.01 -7.41 -0.82
N ALA A 114 -27.29 -8.51 -1.51
CA ALA A 114 -26.25 -9.46 -1.86
C ALA A 114 -25.32 -8.87 -2.94
N LEU A 115 -24.04 -9.19 -2.89
CA LEU A 115 -23.08 -8.77 -3.91
C LEU A 115 -23.47 -9.34 -5.29
N PRO A 116 -23.00 -8.72 -6.39
CA PRO A 116 -23.06 -9.36 -7.70
C PRO A 116 -22.43 -10.76 -7.66
N ALA A 117 -22.96 -11.69 -8.45
CA ALA A 117 -22.32 -13.01 -8.57
C ALA A 117 -20.95 -12.85 -9.26
N PRO A 118 -19.88 -13.43 -8.72
CA PRO A 118 -18.60 -13.47 -9.41
C PRO A 118 -18.66 -14.38 -10.62
N GLY A 119 -17.72 -14.23 -11.55
CA GLY A 119 -17.65 -15.08 -12.74
C GLY A 119 -17.06 -16.48 -12.50
N PHE A 120 -17.01 -16.95 -11.25
CA PHE A 120 -16.41 -18.22 -10.83
C PHE A 120 -17.15 -18.82 -9.62
N ASP A 121 -16.96 -20.13 -9.39
CA ASP A 121 -17.45 -20.84 -8.20
C ASP A 121 -16.65 -20.36 -6.97
N VAL A 122 -17.31 -19.78 -5.98
CA VAL A 122 -16.65 -19.29 -4.76
C VAL A 122 -16.25 -20.47 -3.86
N GLU A 123 -14.98 -20.63 -3.58
CA GLU A 123 -14.45 -21.64 -2.66
C GLU A 123 -14.18 -21.10 -1.27
N ALA A 124 -13.73 -19.83 -1.17
CA ALA A 124 -13.52 -19.14 0.11
C ALA A 124 -13.92 -17.65 0.03
N SER A 125 -14.31 -17.11 1.18
CA SER A 125 -14.56 -15.68 1.34
C SER A 125 -14.07 -15.18 2.70
N CYS A 126 -13.55 -13.95 2.75
CA CYS A 126 -13.09 -13.34 3.98
C CYS A 126 -13.17 -11.81 3.94
N LEU A 127 -13.59 -11.25 5.07
CA LEU A 127 -13.67 -9.81 5.28
C LEU A 127 -12.29 -9.23 5.59
N TYR A 128 -12.13 -7.97 5.27
CA TYR A 128 -10.97 -7.16 5.60
C TYR A 128 -11.42 -5.74 5.93
N ARG A 129 -10.85 -5.13 6.95
CA ARG A 129 -11.02 -3.72 7.25
C ARG A 129 -9.68 -3.03 7.19
N ASP A 130 -9.56 -2.08 6.26
CA ASP A 130 -8.32 -1.33 6.05
C ASP A 130 -8.06 -0.27 7.13
N ALA A 131 -6.92 0.42 7.02
CA ALA A 131 -6.52 1.47 7.95
C ALA A 131 -7.44 2.72 7.89
N GLN A 132 -8.16 2.94 6.79
CA GLN A 132 -9.19 3.98 6.67
C GLN A 132 -10.54 3.54 7.25
N ARG A 133 -10.63 2.31 7.80
CA ARG A 133 -11.85 1.66 8.31
C ARG A 133 -12.88 1.36 7.20
N ILE A 134 -12.43 1.19 5.98
CA ILE A 134 -13.24 0.74 4.86
C ILE A 134 -13.30 -0.78 4.90
N ASP A 135 -14.53 -1.33 4.77
CA ASP A 135 -14.73 -2.77 4.72
C ASP A 135 -14.55 -3.29 3.30
N HIS A 136 -13.80 -4.39 3.19
CA HIS A 136 -13.59 -5.12 1.95
C HIS A 136 -13.98 -6.59 2.13
N LEU A 137 -14.27 -7.24 1.01
CA LEU A 137 -14.52 -8.67 0.94
C LEU A 137 -13.68 -9.31 -0.16
N PHE A 138 -12.94 -10.35 0.18
CA PHE A 138 -12.31 -11.22 -0.81
C PHE A 138 -13.25 -12.36 -1.16
N LEU A 139 -13.47 -12.59 -2.45
CA LEU A 139 -14.10 -13.78 -3.01
C LEU A 139 -13.04 -14.55 -3.78
N ILE A 140 -12.86 -15.82 -3.46
CA ILE A 140 -11.77 -16.65 -3.99
C ILE A 140 -12.40 -17.88 -4.66
N GLY A 141 -12.08 -18.05 -5.94
CA GLY A 141 -12.56 -19.16 -6.75
C GLY A 141 -11.73 -20.43 -6.56
N LYS A 142 -12.34 -21.56 -6.87
CA LYS A 142 -11.72 -22.89 -6.82
C LYS A 142 -10.46 -22.99 -7.70
N ASP A 143 -10.43 -22.25 -8.79
CA ASP A 143 -9.34 -22.19 -9.77
C ASP A 143 -8.25 -21.15 -9.43
N GLY A 144 -8.43 -20.39 -8.32
CA GLY A 144 -7.51 -19.36 -7.89
C GLY A 144 -7.83 -17.96 -8.41
N GLN A 145 -8.83 -17.78 -9.27
CA GLN A 145 -9.35 -16.44 -9.56
C GLN A 145 -9.86 -15.83 -8.26
N SER A 146 -9.62 -14.55 -8.05
CA SER A 146 -10.17 -13.88 -6.87
C SER A 146 -10.44 -12.40 -7.13
N GLU A 147 -11.42 -11.89 -6.41
CA GLU A 147 -11.83 -10.49 -6.46
C GLU A 147 -11.83 -9.91 -5.06
N GLN A 148 -11.33 -8.66 -4.94
CA GLN A 148 -11.50 -7.85 -3.75
C GLN A 148 -12.57 -6.80 -4.02
N TRP A 149 -13.59 -6.79 -3.17
CA TRP A 149 -14.72 -5.88 -3.23
C TRP A 149 -14.68 -4.88 -2.10
N LEU A 150 -14.94 -3.63 -2.39
CA LEU A 150 -15.21 -2.57 -1.42
C LEU A 150 -16.68 -2.62 -1.02
N LEU A 151 -16.95 -2.58 0.30
CA LEU A 151 -18.28 -2.58 0.88
C LEU A 151 -18.55 -1.18 1.48
N SER A 152 -19.37 -0.37 0.82
CA SER A 152 -19.77 0.94 1.32
C SER A 152 -21.29 1.02 1.47
N GLY A 153 -21.78 0.75 2.68
CA GLY A 153 -23.20 0.65 2.95
C GLY A 153 -23.88 -0.42 2.08
N THR A 154 -24.71 -0.01 1.13
CA THR A 154 -25.38 -0.89 0.17
C THR A 154 -24.76 -0.88 -1.22
N GLN A 155 -23.65 -0.17 -1.40
CA GLN A 155 -22.92 -0.09 -2.65
C GLN A 155 -21.66 -0.94 -2.60
N TYR A 156 -21.46 -1.75 -3.63
CA TYR A 156 -20.31 -2.64 -3.75
C TYR A 156 -19.57 -2.36 -5.04
N ARG A 157 -18.24 -2.28 -4.96
CA ARG A 157 -17.36 -2.03 -6.12
C ARG A 157 -16.20 -3.00 -6.10
N SER A 158 -15.93 -3.66 -7.21
CA SER A 158 -14.70 -4.44 -7.39
C SER A 158 -13.52 -3.47 -7.49
N VAL A 159 -12.49 -3.69 -6.67
CA VAL A 159 -11.28 -2.83 -6.62
C VAL A 159 -10.06 -3.49 -7.22
N ARG A 160 -9.96 -4.81 -7.17
CA ARG A 160 -8.89 -5.54 -7.87
C ARG A 160 -9.18 -7.01 -8.03
N LYS A 161 -8.47 -7.62 -8.97
CA LYS A 161 -8.37 -9.07 -9.15
C LYS A 161 -7.00 -9.55 -8.71
N LEU A 162 -6.96 -10.68 -8.01
CA LEU A 162 -5.73 -11.31 -7.53
C LEU A 162 -5.65 -12.73 -8.08
N ALA A 163 -4.46 -13.13 -8.52
CA ALA A 163 -4.18 -14.54 -8.78
C ALA A 163 -3.72 -15.20 -7.48
N LEU A 164 -4.57 -16.03 -6.92
CA LEU A 164 -4.28 -16.85 -5.75
C LEU A 164 -4.02 -18.31 -6.17
N PRO A 165 -3.51 -19.18 -5.29
CA PRO A 165 -3.41 -20.59 -5.61
C PRO A 165 -4.80 -21.20 -5.83
N PRO A 166 -4.94 -22.24 -6.65
CA PRO A 166 -6.18 -23.01 -6.72
C PRO A 166 -6.45 -23.74 -5.38
N HIS A 167 -7.69 -24.12 -5.17
CA HIS A 167 -8.11 -24.87 -3.97
C HIS A 167 -7.83 -24.18 -2.62
N VAL A 168 -7.90 -22.84 -2.58
CA VAL A 168 -7.96 -22.09 -1.32
C VAL A 168 -9.33 -22.29 -0.71
N LYS A 169 -9.42 -23.12 0.36
CA LYS A 169 -10.69 -23.46 1.02
C LYS A 169 -11.02 -22.57 2.20
N HIS A 170 -10.01 -21.94 2.79
CA HIS A 170 -10.18 -21.03 3.91
C HIS A 170 -9.30 -19.81 3.72
N CYS A 171 -9.82 -18.65 4.03
CA CYS A 171 -9.04 -17.42 4.14
C CYS A 171 -9.44 -16.66 5.39
N ARG A 172 -8.53 -15.82 5.88
CA ARG A 172 -8.76 -14.80 6.91
C ARG A 172 -7.84 -13.61 6.64
N VAL A 173 -8.24 -12.45 7.07
CA VAL A 173 -7.39 -11.26 6.95
C VAL A 173 -7.08 -10.73 8.33
N ASP A 174 -5.79 -10.59 8.63
CA ASP A 174 -5.34 -9.84 9.79
C ASP A 174 -5.31 -8.35 9.43
N ASP A 175 -6.32 -7.61 9.89
CA ASP A 175 -6.52 -6.20 9.58
C ASP A 175 -5.35 -5.34 10.08
N ALA A 176 -4.75 -5.71 11.21
CA ALA A 176 -3.67 -4.95 11.82
C ALA A 176 -2.36 -4.96 11.01
N SER A 177 -2.05 -6.10 10.37
CA SER A 177 -0.89 -6.23 9.49
C SER A 177 -1.22 -6.11 8.00
N ASN A 178 -2.49 -5.87 7.65
CA ASN A 178 -2.98 -5.86 6.26
C ASN A 178 -2.58 -7.15 5.52
N THR A 179 -2.76 -8.32 6.16
CA THR A 179 -2.33 -9.60 5.60
C THR A 179 -3.50 -10.53 5.33
N LEU A 180 -3.70 -10.87 4.06
CA LEU A 180 -4.59 -11.95 3.63
C LEU A 180 -3.87 -13.29 3.78
N LEU A 181 -4.40 -14.15 4.63
CA LEU A 181 -3.97 -15.53 4.81
C LEU A 181 -4.86 -16.44 3.96
N ALA A 182 -4.26 -17.19 3.05
CA ALA A 182 -4.93 -18.12 2.13
C ALA A 182 -4.46 -19.56 2.39
N ALA A 183 -5.39 -20.42 2.84
CA ALA A 183 -5.12 -21.83 3.12
C ALA A 183 -5.45 -22.67 1.88
N GLU A 184 -4.40 -23.01 1.12
CA GLU A 184 -4.45 -23.93 -0.02
C GLU A 184 -4.48 -25.38 0.46
N SER A 185 -5.60 -26.08 0.24
CA SER A 185 -5.87 -27.35 0.89
C SER A 185 -4.87 -28.45 0.55
N ASP A 186 -4.23 -28.38 -0.61
CA ASP A 186 -3.34 -29.44 -1.10
C ASP A 186 -1.85 -29.09 -0.90
N PHE A 187 -1.55 -27.87 -0.48
CA PHE A 187 -0.16 -27.43 -0.43
C PHE A 187 0.24 -26.69 0.84
N GLY A 188 -0.50 -25.64 1.26
CA GLY A 188 -0.06 -24.89 2.43
C GLY A 188 -0.78 -23.59 2.74
N LEU A 189 -0.18 -22.79 3.61
CA LEU A 189 -0.65 -21.49 4.03
C LEU A 189 0.22 -20.39 3.41
N TRP A 190 -0.43 -19.44 2.78
CA TRP A 190 0.18 -18.31 2.10
C TRP A 190 -0.27 -16.98 2.73
N ALA A 191 0.62 -15.99 2.72
CA ALA A 191 0.33 -14.63 3.11
C ALA A 191 0.47 -13.68 1.91
N TYR A 192 -0.49 -12.78 1.74
CA TYR A 192 -0.53 -11.74 0.70
C TYR A 192 -0.82 -10.38 1.33
N ARG A 193 -0.50 -9.32 0.62
CA ARG A 193 -0.95 -7.97 1.00
C ARG A 193 -2.47 -7.85 0.76
N ALA A 194 -3.20 -7.46 1.81
CA ALA A 194 -4.66 -7.31 1.75
C ALA A 194 -5.09 -5.90 1.31
N ASP A 195 -4.28 -4.87 1.54
CA ASP A 195 -4.62 -3.51 1.11
C ASP A 195 -4.75 -3.43 -0.42
N ALA A 196 -5.68 -2.62 -0.92
CA ALA A 196 -6.00 -2.55 -2.34
C ALA A 196 -4.83 -2.08 -3.19
N GLU A 197 -3.96 -1.23 -2.62
CA GLU A 197 -2.75 -0.71 -3.24
C GLU A 197 -1.53 -1.65 -3.03
N GLY A 198 -1.73 -2.80 -2.38
CA GLY A 198 -0.66 -3.75 -2.11
C GLY A 198 -0.28 -4.55 -3.35
N SER A 199 1.00 -4.93 -3.43
CA SER A 199 1.51 -5.80 -4.49
C SER A 199 0.89 -7.20 -4.40
N GLY A 200 0.91 -7.94 -5.53
CA GLY A 200 0.48 -9.35 -5.59
C GLY A 200 1.52 -10.35 -5.05
N GLN A 201 2.60 -9.88 -4.42
CA GLN A 201 3.63 -10.75 -3.86
C GLN A 201 3.09 -11.61 -2.72
N ARG A 202 3.57 -12.85 -2.65
CA ARG A 202 3.17 -13.83 -1.63
C ARG A 202 4.36 -14.32 -0.81
N GLN A 203 4.07 -14.64 0.44
CA GLN A 203 5.00 -15.30 1.35
C GLN A 203 4.45 -16.69 1.72
N ALA A 204 5.29 -17.72 1.65
CA ALA A 204 4.96 -19.04 2.18
C ALA A 204 5.09 -19.01 3.71
N MET A 205 4.01 -19.31 4.43
CA MET A 205 4.02 -19.40 5.89
C MET A 205 4.23 -20.85 6.37
N ALA A 206 3.53 -21.79 5.75
CA ALA A 206 3.66 -23.22 6.05
C ALA A 206 3.35 -24.05 4.80
N LEU A 207 4.18 -25.00 4.50
CA LEU A 207 4.04 -25.88 3.34
C LEU A 207 3.96 -27.34 3.78
N ARG A 208 3.36 -28.18 2.93
CA ARG A 208 3.34 -29.63 3.14
C ARG A 208 4.74 -30.26 2.95
N ALA A 209 4.94 -31.42 3.55
CA ALA A 209 6.13 -32.22 3.30
C ALA A 209 6.26 -32.58 1.79
N PRO A 210 7.49 -32.60 1.22
CA PRO A 210 8.78 -32.38 1.88
C PRO A 210 9.18 -30.91 2.00
N TYR A 211 8.40 -29.96 1.47
CA TYR A 211 8.75 -28.52 1.43
C TYR A 211 8.55 -27.81 2.77
N GLY A 212 7.84 -28.42 3.71
CA GLY A 212 7.55 -27.87 5.02
C GLY A 212 7.10 -28.94 6.02
N LYS A 213 6.34 -28.52 7.05
CA LYS A 213 5.98 -29.38 8.19
C LYS A 213 4.50 -29.79 8.23
N LEU A 214 3.67 -29.39 7.27
CA LEU A 214 2.28 -29.83 7.19
C LEU A 214 2.23 -31.27 6.66
N ALA A 215 1.39 -32.12 7.26
CA ALA A 215 1.28 -33.51 6.86
C ALA A 215 0.63 -33.70 5.49
N GLY A 216 -0.47 -32.96 5.21
CA GLY A 216 -1.25 -33.14 3.98
C GLY A 216 -1.67 -31.84 3.28
N GLY A 217 -1.28 -30.68 3.78
CA GLY A 217 -1.68 -29.36 3.32
C GLY A 217 -2.45 -28.57 4.39
N ALA A 218 -3.12 -27.48 4.01
CA ALA A 218 -3.81 -26.59 4.94
C ALA A 218 -5.30 -26.95 5.08
N GLY A 219 -5.79 -26.92 6.32
CA GLY A 219 -7.21 -27.08 6.68
C GLY A 219 -7.82 -25.76 7.16
N ALA A 220 -8.72 -25.86 8.16
CA ALA A 220 -9.40 -24.69 8.70
C ALA A 220 -8.45 -23.69 9.34
N LEU A 221 -8.73 -22.40 9.11
CA LEU A 221 -7.93 -21.26 9.51
C LEU A 221 -8.76 -20.28 10.35
N SER A 222 -8.18 -19.77 11.44
CA SER A 222 -8.77 -18.71 12.25
C SER A 222 -7.70 -17.76 12.75
N LEU A 223 -8.08 -16.50 13.02
CA LEU A 223 -7.17 -15.51 13.61
C LEU A 223 -7.09 -15.68 15.13
N LEU A 224 -5.91 -15.39 15.67
CA LEU A 224 -5.62 -15.19 17.07
C LEU A 224 -5.25 -13.71 17.28
N PRO A 225 -5.40 -13.16 18.48
CA PRO A 225 -4.86 -11.82 18.75
C PRO A 225 -3.36 -11.73 18.44
N GLY A 226 -2.99 -11.01 17.37
CA GLY A 226 -1.60 -10.92 16.89
C GLY A 226 -1.04 -12.22 16.31
N GLY A 227 -1.90 -13.07 15.74
CA GLY A 227 -1.47 -14.33 15.15
C GLY A 227 -2.56 -15.09 14.42
N ALA A 228 -2.27 -16.35 14.07
CA ALA A 228 -3.18 -17.25 13.38
C ALA A 228 -3.04 -18.70 13.87
N ALA A 229 -4.14 -19.45 13.77
CA ALA A 229 -4.21 -20.88 14.04
C ALA A 229 -4.69 -21.62 12.78
N LEU A 230 -3.97 -22.66 12.38
CA LEU A 230 -4.23 -23.47 11.21
C LEU A 230 -4.33 -24.93 11.62
N LEU A 231 -5.36 -25.62 11.17
CA LEU A 231 -5.40 -27.08 11.21
C LEU A 231 -4.69 -27.68 9.99
N ASP A 232 -4.02 -28.82 10.15
CA ASP A 232 -3.64 -29.64 8.99
C ASP A 232 -4.91 -30.00 8.18
N LYS A 233 -4.75 -30.32 6.91
CA LYS A 233 -5.84 -30.72 6.02
C LYS A 233 -6.72 -31.85 6.59
N ASP A 234 -6.12 -32.79 7.32
CA ASP A 234 -6.81 -33.87 8.02
C ASP A 234 -7.38 -33.47 9.39
N GLY A 235 -7.10 -32.26 9.88
CA GLY A 235 -7.60 -31.73 11.15
C GLY A 235 -6.95 -32.32 12.41
N ALA A 236 -5.96 -33.19 12.29
CA ALA A 236 -5.37 -33.86 13.45
C ALA A 236 -4.39 -33.00 14.23
N LYS A 237 -3.73 -32.05 13.58
CA LYS A 237 -2.70 -31.20 14.17
C LYS A 237 -3.00 -29.73 13.97
N LEU A 238 -2.75 -28.94 15.01
CA LEU A 238 -2.85 -27.49 15.02
C LEU A 238 -1.45 -26.88 14.87
N HIS A 239 -1.33 -25.87 14.02
CA HIS A 239 -0.17 -25.02 13.85
C HIS A 239 -0.50 -23.61 14.26
N LEU A 240 0.40 -22.95 14.99
CA LEU A 240 0.26 -21.60 15.48
C LEU A 240 1.29 -20.70 14.83
N PHE A 241 0.87 -19.51 14.46
CA PHE A 241 1.71 -18.49 13.85
C PHE A 241 1.57 -17.19 14.61
N ARG A 242 2.64 -16.42 14.69
CA ARG A 242 2.69 -15.10 15.33
C ARG A 242 3.17 -14.08 14.33
N GLN A 243 2.53 -12.93 14.33
CA GLN A 243 2.95 -11.78 13.56
C GLN A 243 3.90 -10.93 14.43
N ARG A 244 5.10 -10.62 13.91
CA ARG A 244 6.10 -9.73 14.52
C ARG A 244 6.75 -8.88 13.46
N ASP A 245 6.83 -7.57 13.67
CA ASP A 245 7.55 -6.62 12.82
C ASP A 245 7.26 -6.78 11.31
N GLY A 246 5.99 -7.01 10.97
CA GLY A 246 5.55 -7.22 9.59
C GLY A 246 5.83 -8.62 9.03
N GLN A 247 6.41 -9.54 9.81
CA GLN A 247 6.70 -10.90 9.39
C GLN A 247 5.85 -11.93 10.14
N TRP A 248 5.55 -13.03 9.48
CA TRP A 248 4.83 -14.16 10.06
C TRP A 248 5.79 -15.29 10.42
N GLU A 249 5.77 -15.73 11.68
CA GLU A 249 6.64 -16.76 12.21
C GLU A 249 5.85 -17.91 12.80
N ALA A 250 6.37 -19.14 12.68
CA ALA A 250 5.81 -20.31 13.36
C ALA A 250 5.99 -20.17 14.88
N ALA A 251 4.90 -20.27 15.64
CA ALA A 251 4.86 -20.14 17.09
C ALA A 251 4.67 -21.48 17.82
N GLY A 252 4.58 -22.57 17.09
CA GLY A 252 4.44 -23.91 17.64
C GLY A 252 3.39 -24.77 16.97
N SER A 253 3.22 -25.98 17.45
CA SER A 253 2.17 -26.88 16.99
C SER A 253 1.70 -27.83 18.11
N GLN A 254 0.45 -28.31 18.03
CA GLN A 254 -0.16 -29.22 19.01
C GLN A 254 -0.92 -30.33 18.32
N GLN A 255 -0.81 -31.54 18.82
CA GLN A 255 -1.65 -32.66 18.40
C GLN A 255 -3.04 -32.54 19.04
N LEU A 256 -4.08 -32.59 18.23
CA LEU A 256 -5.48 -32.52 18.68
C LEU A 256 -6.15 -33.88 18.68
N ALA A 257 -5.84 -34.73 17.70
CA ALA A 257 -6.36 -36.08 17.56
C ALA A 257 -5.30 -37.02 16.96
N THR A 258 -5.42 -38.33 17.18
CA THR A 258 -4.54 -39.32 16.54
C THR A 258 -4.83 -39.44 15.05
N LYS A 259 -6.07 -39.18 14.65
CA LYS A 259 -6.56 -39.19 13.25
C LYS A 259 -7.69 -38.16 13.13
N GLY A 260 -7.63 -37.35 12.11
CA GLY A 260 -8.70 -36.43 11.73
C GLY A 260 -9.37 -36.83 10.41
N GLY A 261 -10.10 -35.94 9.78
CA GLY A 261 -10.80 -36.18 8.54
C GLY A 261 -11.08 -34.91 7.74
N LYS A 262 -11.76 -35.07 6.62
CA LYS A 262 -12.21 -33.94 5.79
C LYS A 262 -13.28 -33.11 6.51
N GLY A 263 -13.43 -31.85 6.14
CA GLY A 263 -14.47 -30.98 6.69
C GLY A 263 -14.16 -30.53 8.13
N ASN A 264 -12.89 -30.38 8.49
CA ASN A 264 -12.51 -29.75 9.77
C ASN A 264 -12.90 -28.27 9.81
N ALA A 265 -13.14 -27.76 11.00
CA ALA A 265 -13.54 -26.37 11.23
C ALA A 265 -12.84 -25.81 12.48
N LEU A 266 -12.63 -24.50 12.49
CA LEU A 266 -11.90 -23.81 13.54
C LEU A 266 -12.48 -22.41 13.78
N ALA A 267 -12.79 -22.11 15.04
CA ALA A 267 -13.12 -20.78 15.51
C ALA A 267 -12.26 -20.44 16.74
N VAL A 268 -12.07 -19.16 17.00
CA VAL A 268 -11.36 -18.66 18.18
C VAL A 268 -12.31 -17.82 19.02
N ARG A 269 -12.32 -18.07 20.33
CA ARG A 269 -12.99 -17.22 21.31
C ARG A 269 -11.95 -16.57 22.19
N ALA A 270 -11.86 -15.24 22.11
CA ALA A 270 -11.03 -14.43 23.00
C ALA A 270 -11.94 -13.75 24.03
N SER A 271 -11.57 -13.79 25.31
CA SER A 271 -12.29 -13.13 26.40
C SER A 271 -11.27 -12.62 27.41
N GLY A 272 -11.05 -11.29 27.44
CA GLY A 272 -9.96 -10.69 28.20
C GLY A 272 -8.61 -11.30 27.77
N ASN A 273 -7.85 -11.81 28.72
CA ASN A 273 -6.56 -12.46 28.48
C ASN A 273 -6.66 -13.97 28.13
N ALA A 274 -7.87 -14.54 28.14
CA ALA A 274 -8.07 -15.97 27.83
C ALA A 274 -8.41 -16.16 26.36
N THR A 275 -7.74 -17.11 25.73
CA THR A 275 -8.01 -17.54 24.37
C THR A 275 -8.42 -19.02 24.39
N SER A 276 -9.50 -19.35 23.69
CA SER A 276 -9.96 -20.71 23.53
C SER A 276 -10.16 -21.03 22.06
N LEU A 277 -9.72 -22.22 21.66
CA LEU A 277 -10.04 -22.82 20.37
C LEU A 277 -11.38 -23.55 20.46
N VAL A 278 -12.16 -23.42 19.42
CA VAL A 278 -13.39 -24.19 19.19
C VAL A 278 -13.24 -24.87 17.83
N TYR A 279 -13.17 -26.19 17.80
CA TYR A 279 -12.75 -26.90 16.60
C TYR A 279 -13.47 -28.24 16.40
N LYS A 280 -13.50 -28.65 15.13
CA LYS A 280 -13.82 -30.00 14.70
C LYS A 280 -12.62 -30.57 13.94
N THR A 281 -12.26 -31.81 14.22
CA THR A 281 -11.20 -32.51 13.49
C THR A 281 -11.69 -33.17 12.20
N ALA A 282 -12.99 -33.32 12.04
CA ALA A 282 -13.67 -33.79 10.82
C ALA A 282 -15.13 -33.30 10.82
N GLU A 283 -15.79 -33.31 9.67
CA GLU A 283 -17.22 -32.94 9.54
C GLU A 283 -18.14 -33.72 10.48
N SER A 284 -17.91 -35.01 10.61
CA SER A 284 -18.67 -35.90 11.51
C SER A 284 -18.25 -35.82 12.98
N ALA A 285 -17.14 -35.14 13.30
CA ALA A 285 -16.67 -35.02 14.66
C ALA A 285 -17.47 -33.96 15.44
N PRO A 286 -17.68 -34.15 16.77
CA PRO A 286 -18.29 -33.11 17.59
C PRO A 286 -17.38 -31.89 17.72
N TRP A 287 -18.00 -30.74 17.95
CA TRP A 287 -17.26 -29.53 18.35
C TRP A 287 -16.61 -29.74 19.71
N GLN A 288 -15.35 -29.35 19.81
CA GLN A 288 -14.55 -29.43 21.01
C GLN A 288 -14.01 -28.03 21.38
N THR A 289 -13.77 -27.82 22.67
CA THR A 289 -13.13 -26.60 23.16
C THR A 289 -11.79 -26.93 23.80
N ARG A 290 -10.82 -26.02 23.63
CA ARG A 290 -9.50 -26.14 24.26
C ARG A 290 -8.97 -24.76 24.64
N ALA A 291 -8.60 -24.58 25.89
CA ALA A 291 -7.88 -23.40 26.29
C ALA A 291 -6.50 -23.35 25.60
N LEU A 292 -6.15 -22.20 25.11
CA LEU A 292 -4.85 -21.98 24.45
C LEU A 292 -4.03 -21.01 25.30
N ALA A 293 -2.84 -21.44 25.69
CA ALA A 293 -1.84 -20.56 26.29
C ALA A 293 -1.30 -19.61 25.21
N TRP A 294 -2.03 -18.54 24.96
CA TRP A 294 -1.70 -17.55 23.94
C TRP A 294 -1.75 -16.16 24.56
N THR A 295 -0.62 -15.50 24.58
CA THR A 295 -0.54 -14.08 24.93
C THR A 295 -0.41 -13.28 23.64
N SER A 296 -1.29 -12.29 23.44
CA SER A 296 -1.08 -11.32 22.37
C SER A 296 0.23 -10.59 22.68
N SER A 297 1.23 -10.73 21.83
CA SER A 297 2.27 -9.71 21.79
C SER A 297 1.55 -8.47 21.24
N GLY A 298 1.30 -7.48 22.07
CA GLY A 298 0.87 -6.18 21.59
C GLY A 298 1.84 -5.79 20.49
N GLN A 299 1.32 -5.44 19.32
CA GLN A 299 2.12 -4.98 18.21
C GLN A 299 2.65 -3.60 18.61
N ALA A 300 3.80 -3.56 19.29
CA ALA A 300 4.52 -2.30 19.44
C ALA A 300 5.02 -1.93 18.03
N PRO A 301 4.84 -0.66 17.60
CA PRO A 301 5.48 -0.19 16.37
C PRO A 301 6.97 -0.53 16.43
N ALA A 302 7.55 -0.95 15.31
CA ALA A 302 8.98 -1.19 15.25
C ALA A 302 9.73 0.02 15.79
N ALA A 303 10.72 -0.19 16.65
CA ALA A 303 11.46 0.90 17.27
C ALA A 303 12.03 1.83 16.19
N GLY A 304 11.68 3.11 16.24
CA GLY A 304 12.06 4.11 15.25
C GLY A 304 11.18 4.21 14.01
N ALA A 305 10.08 3.44 13.90
CA ALA A 305 9.13 3.62 12.82
C ALA A 305 8.42 4.98 12.94
N ILE A 306 8.51 5.79 11.89
CA ILE A 306 7.71 7.02 11.79
C ILE A 306 6.34 6.62 11.23
N PRO A 307 5.23 6.83 11.97
CA PRO A 307 3.90 6.52 11.48
C PRO A 307 3.58 7.38 10.24
N PHE A 308 2.71 6.91 9.38
CA PHE A 308 2.21 7.71 8.26
C PHE A 308 0.74 8.06 8.47
N ALA A 309 0.39 9.28 8.04
CA ALA A 309 -0.99 9.70 7.90
C ALA A 309 -1.58 9.16 6.58
N ILE A 310 -2.91 9.13 6.46
CA ILE A 310 -3.58 8.84 5.20
C ILE A 310 -4.27 10.12 4.72
N VAL A 311 -4.03 10.49 3.46
CA VAL A 311 -4.70 11.59 2.77
C VAL A 311 -5.48 11.05 1.58
N GLU A 312 -6.56 11.74 1.20
CA GLU A 312 -7.42 11.30 0.11
C GLU A 312 -7.15 12.14 -1.16
N PRO A 313 -7.09 11.52 -2.35
CA PRO A 313 -7.04 12.26 -3.59
C PRO A 313 -8.39 12.93 -3.87
N ARG A 314 -8.35 14.08 -4.52
CA ARG A 314 -9.56 14.82 -4.92
C ARG A 314 -9.99 14.49 -6.33
N THR A 315 -9.03 14.14 -7.18
CA THR A 315 -9.21 13.87 -8.60
C THR A 315 -8.23 12.81 -9.06
N GLN A 316 -8.57 12.12 -10.12
CA GLN A 316 -7.65 11.27 -10.87
C GLN A 316 -7.74 11.61 -12.34
N THR A 317 -6.65 11.38 -13.09
CA THR A 317 -6.68 11.62 -14.54
C THR A 317 -7.41 10.50 -15.28
N ASP A 318 -7.82 10.79 -16.52
CA ASP A 318 -8.12 9.74 -17.49
C ASP A 318 -6.93 8.75 -17.49
N PRO A 319 -7.18 7.43 -17.59
CA PRO A 319 -6.11 6.44 -17.58
C PRO A 319 -5.27 6.52 -18.86
N MET A 320 -4.03 6.03 -18.77
CA MET A 320 -3.18 5.84 -19.94
C MET A 320 -3.87 4.95 -20.98
N GLU A 321 -3.69 5.22 -22.25
CA GLU A 321 -4.19 4.35 -23.32
C GLU A 321 -3.44 3.00 -23.32
N ARG A 322 -2.17 3.01 -22.95
CA ARG A 322 -1.30 1.84 -22.95
C ARG A 322 -1.35 1.10 -21.61
N GLN A 323 -1.38 -0.23 -21.66
CA GLN A 323 -1.43 -1.11 -20.49
C GLN A 323 -0.05 -1.34 -19.85
N GLY A 324 -0.07 -1.74 -18.58
CA GLY A 324 1.09 -2.06 -17.76
C GLY A 324 1.87 -0.81 -17.37
N ASP A 325 3.16 -0.91 -17.13
CA ASP A 325 4.05 0.18 -16.73
C ASP A 325 4.14 1.24 -17.84
N ALA A 326 3.28 2.25 -17.77
CA ALA A 326 3.06 3.27 -18.81
C ALA A 326 3.19 4.70 -18.29
N ALA A 327 2.48 5.07 -17.21
CA ALA A 327 2.63 6.39 -16.60
C ALA A 327 3.96 6.50 -15.85
N ASP A 328 4.58 7.67 -15.88
CA ASP A 328 5.84 7.92 -15.19
C ASP A 328 5.79 9.19 -14.34
N ASP A 329 6.12 10.32 -14.89
CA ASP A 329 6.37 11.55 -14.15
C ASP A 329 5.40 12.66 -14.54
N PRO A 330 4.80 13.38 -13.58
CA PRO A 330 3.98 14.55 -13.86
C PRO A 330 4.75 15.86 -13.68
N ALA A 331 4.31 16.92 -14.37
CA ALA A 331 4.75 18.30 -14.15
C ALA A 331 3.57 19.27 -14.26
N ILE A 332 3.51 20.28 -13.41
CA ILE A 332 2.39 21.23 -13.32
C ILE A 332 2.74 22.53 -14.06
N TRP A 333 1.95 22.87 -15.08
CA TRP A 333 1.98 24.16 -15.73
C TRP A 333 0.89 25.07 -15.18
N LEU A 334 1.27 26.26 -14.74
CA LEU A 334 0.36 27.26 -14.18
C LEU A 334 -0.10 28.24 -15.25
N HIS A 335 -1.39 28.31 -15.49
CA HIS A 335 -1.93 29.30 -16.41
C HIS A 335 -1.78 30.71 -15.83
N PRO A 336 -1.10 31.66 -16.55
CA PRO A 336 -0.63 32.92 -15.97
C PRO A 336 -1.74 33.88 -15.49
N ARG A 337 -2.98 33.70 -15.96
CA ARG A 337 -4.11 34.60 -15.64
C ARG A 337 -5.35 33.89 -15.13
N ASN A 338 -5.49 32.61 -15.37
CA ASN A 338 -6.64 31.81 -14.96
C ASN A 338 -6.16 30.50 -14.33
N PRO A 339 -5.92 30.45 -13.02
CA PRO A 339 -5.41 29.24 -12.36
C PRO A 339 -6.23 27.98 -12.65
N ALA A 340 -7.54 28.08 -12.83
CA ALA A 340 -8.40 26.94 -13.17
C ALA A 340 -8.15 26.35 -14.57
N ALA A 341 -7.44 27.09 -15.44
CA ALA A 341 -7.02 26.62 -16.77
C ALA A 341 -5.59 26.03 -16.78
N SER A 342 -4.96 25.87 -15.62
CA SER A 342 -3.66 25.19 -15.47
C SER A 342 -3.73 23.76 -15.99
N ARG A 343 -2.58 23.17 -16.31
CA ARG A 343 -2.47 21.81 -16.85
C ARG A 343 -1.51 20.97 -16.02
N VAL A 344 -1.75 19.69 -16.02
CA VAL A 344 -0.79 18.68 -15.59
C VAL A 344 -0.30 17.97 -16.83
N PHE A 345 0.98 18.03 -17.07
CA PHE A 345 1.64 17.21 -18.08
C PHE A 345 2.07 15.89 -17.43
N GLY A 346 1.94 14.79 -18.18
CA GLY A 346 2.34 13.48 -17.69
C GLY A 346 3.06 12.70 -18.79
N THR A 347 4.14 12.06 -18.46
CA THR A 347 4.85 11.19 -19.40
C THR A 347 4.27 9.79 -19.47
N ASN A 348 4.33 9.22 -20.66
CA ASN A 348 3.99 7.84 -20.92
C ASN A 348 5.21 7.12 -21.52
N LYS A 349 5.76 6.18 -20.76
CA LYS A 349 6.93 5.36 -21.14
C LYS A 349 6.77 4.60 -22.45
N LYS A 350 5.57 4.59 -23.04
CA LYS A 350 5.22 3.81 -24.24
C LYS A 350 4.69 4.66 -25.39
N GLN A 351 4.47 5.98 -25.15
CA GLN A 351 3.76 6.78 -26.15
C GLN A 351 4.27 8.22 -26.27
N GLY A 352 4.44 8.97 -25.16
CA GLY A 352 4.90 10.34 -25.24
C GLY A 352 4.44 11.23 -24.10
N LEU A 353 4.08 12.48 -24.41
CA LEU A 353 3.67 13.50 -23.46
C LEU A 353 2.17 13.75 -23.54
N LEU A 354 1.47 13.63 -22.40
CA LEU A 354 0.06 13.94 -22.26
C LEU A 354 -0.14 15.23 -21.47
N ALA A 355 -1.25 15.92 -21.72
CA ALA A 355 -1.70 17.05 -20.89
C ALA A 355 -3.12 16.79 -20.39
N TYR A 356 -3.37 17.17 -19.14
CA TYR A 356 -4.65 17.01 -18.45
C TYR A 356 -5.10 18.35 -17.83
N ASP A 357 -6.40 18.56 -17.75
CA ASP A 357 -6.94 19.65 -16.96
C ASP A 357 -6.99 19.33 -15.45
N LEU A 358 -7.44 20.28 -14.62
CA LEU A 358 -7.55 20.09 -13.17
C LEU A 358 -8.70 19.16 -12.76
N GLN A 359 -9.56 18.75 -13.69
CA GLN A 359 -10.57 17.73 -13.53
C GLN A 359 -10.06 16.33 -13.92
N GLY A 360 -8.78 16.25 -14.35
CA GLY A 360 -8.14 15.01 -14.77
C GLY A 360 -8.44 14.58 -16.20
N LYS A 361 -9.16 15.43 -16.98
CA LYS A 361 -9.49 15.12 -18.36
C LYS A 361 -8.30 15.36 -19.28
N GLN A 362 -7.97 14.36 -20.12
CA GLN A 362 -6.92 14.50 -21.12
C GLN A 362 -7.30 15.57 -22.14
N THR A 363 -6.41 16.53 -22.37
CA THR A 363 -6.59 17.63 -23.32
C THR A 363 -5.66 17.52 -24.52
N GLN A 364 -4.52 16.85 -24.38
CA GLN A 364 -3.54 16.67 -25.46
C GLN A 364 -2.80 15.37 -25.31
N LEU A 365 -2.34 14.82 -26.44
CA LEU A 365 -1.34 13.76 -26.56
C LEU A 365 -0.35 14.16 -27.65
N LEU A 366 0.95 14.11 -27.34
CA LEU A 366 2.05 14.19 -28.28
C LEU A 366 2.75 12.84 -28.31
N GLU A 367 2.73 12.16 -29.44
CA GLU A 367 3.40 10.86 -29.63
C GLU A 367 4.91 11.05 -29.85
N SER A 368 5.60 11.53 -28.83
CA SER A 368 7.02 11.92 -28.86
C SER A 368 7.98 10.77 -28.53
N GLY A 369 7.50 9.53 -28.52
CA GLY A 369 8.29 8.34 -28.19
C GLY A 369 8.28 8.00 -26.68
N ARG A 370 9.23 7.17 -26.25
CA ARG A 370 9.30 6.63 -24.89
C ARG A 370 9.88 7.66 -23.92
N LEU A 371 9.01 8.50 -23.35
CA LEU A 371 9.42 9.50 -22.38
C LEU A 371 9.47 8.92 -20.97
N ASN A 372 10.46 9.37 -20.17
CA ASN A 372 10.56 9.08 -18.73
C ASN A 372 10.18 10.35 -17.93
N ASN A 373 11.09 11.00 -17.23
CA ASN A 373 10.76 12.17 -16.43
C ASN A 373 10.45 13.42 -17.27
N VAL A 374 9.66 14.32 -16.70
CA VAL A 374 9.35 15.64 -17.25
C VAL A 374 9.44 16.71 -16.17
N ASP A 375 9.97 17.89 -16.49
CA ASP A 375 9.94 19.05 -15.62
C ASP A 375 9.62 20.33 -16.42
N ILE A 376 9.06 21.33 -15.76
CA ILE A 376 8.58 22.57 -16.39
C ILE A 376 9.23 23.80 -15.74
N ARG A 377 9.66 24.75 -16.58
CA ARG A 377 9.99 26.12 -16.14
C ARG A 377 9.22 27.12 -17.00
N GLN A 378 8.57 28.07 -16.33
CA GLN A 378 7.75 29.07 -16.99
C GLN A 378 8.45 30.43 -17.03
N ASN A 379 8.08 31.23 -18.02
CA ASN A 379 8.53 32.60 -18.17
C ASN A 379 10.08 32.72 -18.34
N VAL A 380 10.70 31.70 -18.91
CA VAL A 380 12.16 31.65 -19.17
C VAL A 380 12.53 32.64 -20.25
N LEU A 381 13.52 33.50 -20.01
CA LEU A 381 13.95 34.57 -20.91
C LEU A 381 15.10 34.13 -21.82
N PHE A 382 14.91 34.18 -23.13
CA PHE A 382 15.94 33.98 -24.13
C PHE A 382 15.96 35.14 -25.12
N ALA A 383 17.06 35.90 -25.17
CA ALA A 383 17.24 37.00 -26.14
C ALA A 383 16.05 37.98 -26.21
N GLY A 384 15.42 38.29 -25.08
CA GLY A 384 14.29 39.20 -25.00
C GLY A 384 12.88 38.55 -25.18
N GLU A 385 12.81 37.31 -25.59
CA GLU A 385 11.55 36.52 -25.68
C GLU A 385 11.38 35.60 -24.48
N ARG A 386 10.12 35.43 -24.03
CA ARG A 386 9.78 34.56 -22.89
C ARG A 386 9.06 33.32 -23.35
N PHE A 387 9.41 32.21 -22.73
CA PHE A 387 8.87 30.89 -23.04
C PHE A 387 8.44 30.16 -21.78
N ASP A 388 7.34 29.43 -21.85
CA ASP A 388 7.06 28.34 -20.95
C ASP A 388 7.58 27.06 -21.61
N LEU A 389 8.43 26.33 -20.91
CA LEU A 389 9.15 25.19 -21.45
C LEU A 389 8.97 23.95 -20.57
N ALA A 390 8.68 22.82 -21.21
CA ALA A 390 8.83 21.51 -20.62
C ALA A 390 10.06 20.81 -21.23
N ALA A 391 10.75 20.01 -20.44
CA ALA A 391 11.76 19.09 -20.95
C ALA A 391 11.48 17.68 -20.44
N ALA A 392 11.82 16.67 -21.26
CA ALA A 392 11.66 15.27 -20.90
C ALA A 392 12.80 14.42 -21.45
N THR A 393 13.17 13.36 -20.74
CA THR A 393 14.12 12.37 -21.27
C THR A 393 13.40 11.39 -22.19
N ARG A 394 13.99 11.12 -23.36
CA ARG A 394 13.49 10.12 -24.31
C ARG A 394 14.43 8.91 -24.36
N ARG A 395 13.87 7.74 -24.04
CA ARG A 395 14.63 6.49 -23.89
C ARG A 395 14.93 5.80 -25.22
N ASP A 396 14.25 6.20 -26.30
CA ASP A 396 14.43 5.55 -27.61
C ASP A 396 15.83 5.77 -28.19
N ASP A 397 16.39 6.93 -27.95
CA ASP A 397 17.66 7.38 -28.55
C ASP A 397 18.56 8.14 -27.56
N ASN A 398 18.27 8.06 -26.26
CA ASN A 398 19.02 8.71 -25.17
C ASN A 398 19.15 10.23 -25.35
N THR A 399 18.04 10.89 -25.65
CA THR A 399 18.00 12.34 -25.89
C THR A 399 17.22 13.09 -24.82
N LEU A 400 17.52 14.37 -24.65
CA LEU A 400 16.70 15.32 -23.93
C LEU A 400 15.80 16.04 -24.92
N MET A 401 14.48 15.90 -24.75
CA MET A 401 13.45 16.59 -25.52
C MET A 401 13.12 17.93 -24.88
N LEU A 402 12.88 18.97 -25.68
CA LEU A 402 12.36 20.26 -25.24
C LEU A 402 11.04 20.55 -25.94
N PHE A 403 10.06 21.02 -25.16
CA PHE A 403 8.74 21.42 -25.63
C PHE A 403 8.48 22.89 -25.25
N THR A 404 7.85 23.63 -26.13
CA THR A 404 7.25 24.93 -25.79
C THR A 404 5.79 24.75 -25.39
N ILE A 405 5.33 25.52 -24.41
CA ILE A 405 3.92 25.51 -23.98
C ILE A 405 3.33 26.87 -24.33
N ASN A 406 2.24 26.88 -25.06
CA ASN A 406 1.54 28.11 -25.48
C ASN A 406 0.63 28.64 -24.35
N ALA A 407 0.06 29.83 -24.55
CA ALA A 407 -0.81 30.50 -23.58
C ALA A 407 -2.14 29.75 -23.28
N LYS A 408 -2.45 28.68 -24.02
CA LYS A 408 -3.63 27.82 -23.76
C LYS A 408 -3.25 26.57 -22.96
N GLY A 409 -1.94 26.34 -22.76
CA GLY A 409 -1.43 25.15 -22.12
C GLY A 409 -1.23 23.96 -23.07
N ASP A 410 -1.16 24.21 -24.38
CA ASP A 410 -0.82 23.16 -25.35
C ASP A 410 0.70 23.12 -25.56
N ALA A 411 1.28 21.93 -25.53
CA ALA A 411 2.71 21.72 -25.79
C ALA A 411 2.98 21.45 -27.26
N ALA A 412 4.19 21.82 -27.71
CA ALA A 412 4.71 21.47 -29.02
C ALA A 412 6.21 21.14 -28.93
N GLU A 413 6.68 20.14 -29.67
CA GLU A 413 8.09 19.81 -29.76
C GLU A 413 8.91 21.00 -30.30
N ALA A 414 9.98 21.34 -29.61
CA ALA A 414 10.81 22.51 -29.94
C ALA A 414 12.24 22.14 -30.32
N ALA A 415 12.84 21.16 -29.63
CA ALA A 415 14.19 20.68 -29.91
C ALA A 415 14.45 19.29 -29.34
N VAL A 416 15.46 18.62 -29.88
CA VAL A 416 15.99 17.34 -29.41
C VAL A 416 17.49 17.49 -29.21
N PHE A 417 17.98 17.16 -28.03
CA PHE A 417 19.40 17.27 -27.70
C PHE A 417 19.98 15.88 -27.46
N PRO A 418 20.93 15.42 -28.28
CA PRO A 418 21.61 14.15 -28.02
C PRO A 418 22.45 14.24 -26.75
N THR A 419 22.49 13.17 -25.99
CA THR A 419 23.37 13.00 -24.83
C THR A 419 24.44 11.94 -25.14
N THR A 420 25.42 11.80 -24.25
CA THR A 420 26.38 10.69 -24.31
C THR A 420 26.06 9.58 -23.30
N LEU A 421 24.84 9.60 -22.75
CA LEU A 421 24.31 8.56 -21.88
C LEU A 421 23.86 7.35 -22.70
N GLU A 422 23.91 6.17 -22.11
CA GLU A 422 23.59 4.91 -22.80
C GLU A 422 22.20 4.39 -22.43
N LYS A 423 21.74 4.74 -21.21
CA LYS A 423 20.44 4.36 -20.66
C LYS A 423 19.85 5.56 -19.92
N ILE A 424 19.57 6.62 -20.68
CA ILE A 424 19.01 7.85 -20.11
C ILE A 424 17.74 7.53 -19.30
N TYR A 425 17.60 8.23 -18.16
CA TYR A 425 16.53 7.92 -17.22
C TYR A 425 15.87 9.17 -16.69
N GLY A 426 16.20 9.62 -15.47
CA GLY A 426 15.61 10.77 -14.83
C GLY A 426 16.15 12.11 -15.31
N MET A 427 15.41 13.17 -15.00
CA MET A 427 15.84 14.55 -15.27
C MET A 427 15.16 15.55 -14.34
N CYS A 428 15.77 16.74 -14.20
CA CYS A 428 15.13 17.93 -13.65
C CYS A 428 15.71 19.21 -14.24
N LEU A 429 14.92 20.28 -14.23
CA LEU A 429 15.32 21.60 -14.71
C LEU A 429 15.82 22.48 -13.55
N TYR A 430 16.68 23.41 -13.88
CA TYR A 430 17.15 24.48 -12.98
C TYR A 430 17.14 25.81 -13.71
N GLN A 431 16.56 26.82 -13.10
CA GLN A 431 16.59 28.18 -13.61
C GLN A 431 17.31 29.08 -12.61
N PRO A 432 18.64 29.30 -12.77
CA PRO A 432 19.36 30.16 -11.86
C PRO A 432 18.83 31.61 -11.93
N PRO A 433 18.85 32.37 -10.82
CA PRO A 433 18.43 33.76 -10.81
C PRO A 433 19.16 34.60 -11.88
N GLY A 434 18.41 35.20 -12.79
CA GLY A 434 18.95 35.96 -13.91
C GLY A 434 19.69 35.18 -14.99
N GLY A 435 19.66 33.82 -14.88
CA GLY A 435 20.29 32.89 -15.83
C GLY A 435 19.33 32.30 -16.86
N THR A 436 19.92 31.54 -17.77
CA THR A 436 19.20 30.71 -18.74
C THR A 436 18.74 29.40 -18.09
N LEU A 437 17.93 28.64 -18.81
CA LEU A 437 17.48 27.33 -18.38
C LEU A 437 18.64 26.31 -18.38
N GLU A 438 18.74 25.51 -17.32
CA GLU A 438 19.67 24.40 -17.21
C GLU A 438 18.90 23.10 -16.97
N ALA A 439 19.47 21.95 -17.37
CA ALA A 439 18.88 20.64 -17.21
C ALA A 439 19.90 19.64 -16.66
N PHE A 440 19.52 18.90 -15.66
CA PHE A 440 20.23 17.71 -15.19
C PHE A 440 19.55 16.48 -15.79
N VAL A 441 20.33 15.60 -16.40
CA VAL A 441 19.86 14.30 -16.91
C VAL A 441 20.76 13.21 -16.35
N ASN A 442 20.18 12.04 -16.06
CA ASN A 442 20.95 10.94 -15.50
C ASN A 442 20.84 9.66 -16.32
N ASP A 443 21.74 8.74 -16.06
CA ASP A 443 21.79 7.39 -16.60
C ASP A 443 21.56 6.36 -15.49
N LYS A 444 21.03 5.20 -15.82
CA LYS A 444 20.84 4.09 -14.88
C LYS A 444 22.12 3.60 -14.20
N ASP A 445 23.28 3.94 -14.72
CA ASP A 445 24.58 3.60 -14.12
C ASP A 445 25.09 4.63 -13.08
N GLY A 446 24.32 5.69 -12.82
CA GLY A 446 24.65 6.73 -11.84
C GLY A 446 25.25 8.00 -12.43
N ARG A 447 25.62 8.03 -13.71
CA ARG A 447 26.17 9.24 -14.36
C ARG A 447 25.12 10.33 -14.48
N TYR A 448 25.51 11.58 -14.23
CA TYR A 448 24.74 12.80 -14.46
C TYR A 448 25.46 13.69 -15.49
N GLN A 449 24.67 14.30 -16.36
CA GLN A 449 25.10 15.36 -17.25
C GLN A 449 24.26 16.60 -16.98
N HIS A 450 24.94 17.75 -16.81
CA HIS A 450 24.34 19.03 -16.55
C HIS A 450 24.51 19.93 -17.77
N TYR A 451 23.40 20.29 -18.40
CA TYR A 451 23.36 21.09 -19.62
C TYR A 451 22.82 22.48 -19.36
N ARG A 452 23.31 23.47 -20.12
CA ARG A 452 22.69 24.77 -20.29
C ARG A 452 21.92 24.78 -21.58
N ILE A 453 20.66 25.21 -21.55
CA ILE A 453 19.82 25.43 -22.70
C ILE A 453 19.98 26.88 -23.15
N GLU A 454 20.34 27.09 -24.40
CA GLU A 454 20.58 28.39 -25.02
C GLU A 454 19.69 28.54 -26.25
N ARG A 455 19.38 29.78 -26.65
CA ARG A 455 18.66 30.08 -27.89
C ARG A 455 19.47 31.05 -28.74
N SER A 456 19.84 30.61 -29.93
CA SER A 456 20.60 31.40 -30.89
C SER A 456 20.02 31.21 -32.29
N GLU A 457 19.87 32.28 -33.05
CA GLU A 457 19.30 32.26 -34.40
C GLU A 457 17.94 31.56 -34.48
N GLY A 458 17.11 31.79 -33.47
CA GLY A 458 15.77 31.21 -33.40
C GLY A 458 15.72 29.71 -32.99
N ARG A 459 16.87 29.07 -32.77
CA ARG A 459 16.95 27.63 -32.44
C ARG A 459 17.46 27.42 -31.01
N PHE A 460 16.90 26.41 -30.35
CA PHE A 460 17.41 25.96 -29.06
C PHE A 460 18.63 25.04 -29.25
N ARG A 461 19.59 25.15 -28.35
CA ARG A 461 20.81 24.33 -28.27
C ARG A 461 21.09 23.97 -26.82
N ALA A 462 21.76 22.84 -26.58
CA ALA A 462 22.20 22.42 -25.25
C ALA A 462 23.73 22.35 -25.21
N ALA A 463 24.35 22.98 -24.20
CA ALA A 463 25.78 22.95 -23.97
C ALA A 463 26.08 22.23 -22.66
N LEU A 464 26.91 21.18 -22.69
CA LEU A 464 27.32 20.44 -21.50
C LEU A 464 28.19 21.32 -20.61
N LEU A 465 27.80 21.53 -19.34
CA LEU A 465 28.51 22.31 -18.35
C LEU A 465 29.45 21.45 -17.50
N ARG A 466 28.94 20.31 -17.02
CA ARG A 466 29.69 19.36 -16.18
C ARG A 466 29.06 17.98 -16.22
N SER A 467 29.84 16.99 -15.77
CA SER A 467 29.36 15.65 -15.45
C SER A 467 29.79 15.28 -14.03
N PHE A 468 28.97 14.49 -13.36
CA PHE A 468 29.26 13.91 -12.04
C PHE A 468 28.51 12.58 -11.91
N ALA A 469 28.63 11.88 -10.78
CA ALA A 469 27.96 10.60 -10.61
C ALA A 469 27.56 10.37 -9.15
N VAL A 470 26.51 9.55 -8.96
CA VAL A 470 26.19 8.81 -7.74
C VAL A 470 26.67 7.36 -7.88
N ALA A 471 26.58 6.56 -6.82
CA ALA A 471 27.18 5.23 -6.80
C ALA A 471 26.38 4.16 -7.55
N SER A 472 25.06 4.36 -7.67
CA SER A 472 24.12 3.41 -8.28
C SER A 472 23.00 4.13 -9.01
N GLN A 473 21.99 3.42 -9.46
CA GLN A 473 20.87 3.95 -10.24
C GLN A 473 20.15 5.08 -9.50
N PRO A 474 20.10 6.30 -10.08
CA PRO A 474 19.24 7.38 -9.64
C PRO A 474 18.01 7.46 -10.54
N GLU A 475 16.94 8.10 -10.06
CA GLU A 475 15.85 8.53 -10.93
C GLU A 475 15.45 9.97 -10.65
N GLY A 476 14.67 10.21 -9.61
CA GLY A 476 14.16 11.53 -9.30
C GLY A 476 15.24 12.55 -8.96
N CYS A 477 15.09 13.78 -9.45
CA CYS A 477 15.81 14.93 -8.96
C CYS A 477 14.91 16.16 -8.95
N VAL A 478 15.28 17.16 -8.15
CA VAL A 478 14.67 18.50 -8.19
C VAL A 478 15.69 19.57 -7.84
N ALA A 479 15.72 20.66 -8.59
CA ALA A 479 16.55 21.81 -8.27
C ALA A 479 15.69 22.95 -7.70
N ASP A 480 16.13 23.50 -6.58
CA ASP A 480 15.54 24.68 -5.97
C ASP A 480 16.15 25.93 -6.63
N ASP A 481 15.40 26.56 -7.51
CA ASP A 481 15.80 27.77 -8.22
C ASP A 481 16.08 28.96 -7.26
N ARG A 482 15.51 28.95 -6.05
CA ARG A 482 15.68 30.02 -5.04
C ARG A 482 16.98 29.89 -4.28
N SER A 483 17.29 28.68 -3.80
CA SER A 483 18.51 28.43 -3.00
C SER A 483 19.70 27.95 -3.82
N GLY A 484 19.48 27.53 -5.07
CA GLY A 484 20.51 26.90 -5.91
C GLY A 484 20.94 25.52 -5.42
N ARG A 485 20.05 24.78 -4.75
CA ARG A 485 20.28 23.39 -4.29
C ARG A 485 19.72 22.40 -5.30
N LEU A 486 20.44 21.34 -5.52
CA LEU A 486 20.00 20.15 -6.26
C LEU A 486 19.81 19.01 -5.26
N PHE A 487 18.65 18.37 -5.31
CA PHE A 487 18.33 17.13 -4.59
C PHE A 487 18.28 15.99 -5.59
N ILE A 488 18.79 14.83 -5.20
CA ILE A 488 18.95 13.64 -6.06
C ILE A 488 18.47 12.42 -5.29
N GLY A 489 17.57 11.63 -5.88
CA GLY A 489 17.17 10.30 -5.41
C GLY A 489 18.11 9.26 -6.00
N GLU A 490 18.81 8.51 -5.15
CA GLU A 490 19.51 7.29 -5.52
C GLU A 490 18.69 6.11 -4.99
N GLU A 491 18.06 5.36 -5.89
CA GLU A 491 16.93 4.45 -5.59
C GLU A 491 17.13 3.59 -4.35
N LYS A 492 18.28 2.94 -4.23
CA LYS A 492 18.57 1.98 -3.15
C LYS A 492 19.24 2.60 -1.93
N LEU A 493 19.70 3.85 -2.01
CA LEU A 493 20.54 4.45 -0.97
C LEU A 493 19.87 5.63 -0.25
N GLY A 494 19.17 6.52 -0.95
CA GLY A 494 18.53 7.65 -0.29
C GLY A 494 18.59 8.95 -1.10
N VAL A 495 18.38 10.07 -0.39
CA VAL A 495 18.37 11.42 -0.98
C VAL A 495 19.66 12.14 -0.70
N TRP A 496 20.28 12.64 -1.76
CA TRP A 496 21.50 13.47 -1.74
C TRP A 496 21.18 14.93 -1.99
N SER A 497 22.05 15.81 -1.55
CA SER A 497 21.99 17.23 -1.87
C SER A 497 23.38 17.77 -2.26
N THR A 498 23.40 18.67 -3.28
CA THR A 498 24.59 19.37 -3.75
C THR A 498 24.21 20.76 -4.30
N ALA A 499 25.18 21.57 -4.73
CA ALA A 499 24.90 22.81 -5.44
C ALA A 499 24.42 22.54 -6.88
N ALA A 500 23.33 23.18 -7.28
CA ALA A 500 22.85 23.15 -8.67
C ALA A 500 23.79 23.95 -9.59
N ASN A 501 24.33 25.07 -9.14
CA ASN A 501 25.20 25.91 -9.93
C ASN A 501 26.54 25.22 -10.25
N ALA A 502 26.85 25.05 -11.53
CA ALA A 502 28.08 24.42 -12.00
C ALA A 502 29.38 25.09 -11.54
N ALA A 503 29.35 26.42 -11.38
CA ALA A 503 30.52 27.19 -10.92
C ALA A 503 30.77 27.09 -9.39
N LYS A 504 29.80 26.54 -8.64
CA LYS A 504 29.87 26.34 -7.18
C LYS A 504 29.76 24.86 -6.82
N ALA A 505 30.46 23.99 -7.56
CA ALA A 505 30.44 22.56 -7.32
C ALA A 505 30.79 22.23 -5.86
N GLU A 506 29.91 21.45 -5.23
CA GLU A 506 30.04 20.94 -3.87
C GLU A 506 29.99 19.43 -3.88
N PRO A 507 30.62 18.74 -2.91
CA PRO A 507 30.43 17.28 -2.75
C PRO A 507 28.95 16.93 -2.49
N LEU A 508 28.54 15.77 -2.97
CA LEU A 508 27.25 15.17 -2.63
C LEU A 508 27.19 14.91 -1.11
N ARG A 509 26.10 15.32 -0.48
CA ARG A 509 25.82 15.07 0.93
C ARG A 509 24.52 14.28 1.07
N MET A 510 24.58 13.11 1.71
CA MET A 510 23.37 12.35 2.07
C MET A 510 22.57 13.15 3.09
N ILE A 511 21.30 13.42 2.79
CA ILE A 511 20.37 14.14 3.68
C ILE A 511 19.29 13.23 4.27
N LEU A 512 18.93 12.16 3.57
CA LEU A 512 17.99 11.15 4.06
C LEU A 512 18.36 9.77 3.49
N PRO A 513 18.94 8.87 4.29
CA PRO A 513 19.21 7.50 3.83
C PRO A 513 17.94 6.63 3.81
N VAL A 514 17.95 5.60 2.97
CA VAL A 514 16.99 4.48 3.06
C VAL A 514 17.05 3.89 4.48
N GLY A 515 15.88 3.71 5.10
CA GLY A 515 15.78 3.28 6.49
C GLY A 515 14.34 3.32 7.02
N PRO A 516 14.14 3.67 8.30
CA PRO A 516 12.81 3.70 8.90
C PRO A 516 11.85 4.70 8.26
N ALA A 517 12.35 5.85 7.82
CA ALA A 517 11.54 6.93 7.25
C ALA A 517 11.33 6.79 5.73
N LEU A 518 12.25 6.19 5.01
CA LEU A 518 12.28 6.11 3.56
C LEU A 518 12.55 4.69 3.12
N LYS A 519 11.70 4.10 2.29
CA LYS A 519 11.87 2.76 1.74
C LYS A 519 12.28 2.83 0.28
N ALA A 520 13.22 1.99 -0.09
CA ALA A 520 13.64 1.84 -1.48
C ALA A 520 12.48 1.25 -2.33
N ASP A 521 12.27 1.70 -3.54
CA ASP A 521 13.10 2.63 -4.27
C ASP A 521 12.76 4.10 -3.90
N VAL A 522 13.76 4.97 -4.03
CA VAL A 522 13.62 6.42 -3.84
C VAL A 522 13.43 7.04 -5.21
N GLU A 523 12.20 7.44 -5.50
CA GLU A 523 11.77 7.86 -6.82
C GLU A 523 11.56 9.37 -6.92
N GLY A 524 10.48 9.81 -7.54
CA GLY A 524 10.17 11.22 -7.77
C GLY A 524 10.27 12.11 -6.54
N MET A 525 10.65 13.36 -6.76
CA MET A 525 10.72 14.37 -5.72
C MET A 525 10.39 15.75 -6.25
N ALA A 526 9.74 16.58 -5.42
CA ALA A 526 9.37 17.94 -5.76
C ALA A 526 9.41 18.88 -4.56
N LEU A 527 9.46 20.21 -4.83
CA LEU A 527 9.56 21.24 -3.83
C LEU A 527 8.26 22.05 -3.70
N TYR A 528 7.64 21.97 -2.53
CA TYR A 528 6.55 22.86 -2.16
C TYR A 528 7.12 24.14 -1.52
N HIS A 529 6.86 25.29 -2.12
CA HIS A 529 7.29 26.60 -1.62
C HIS A 529 6.12 27.35 -0.99
N GLY A 530 5.81 27.03 0.26
CA GLY A 530 4.77 27.74 1.02
C GLY A 530 5.20 29.13 1.51
N GLU A 531 4.25 29.89 2.03
CA GLU A 531 4.51 31.23 2.58
C GLU A 531 5.40 31.20 3.82
N LYS A 532 5.21 30.20 4.69
CA LYS A 532 5.92 30.09 5.98
C LYS A 532 7.11 29.15 5.92
N ALA A 533 7.06 28.13 5.11
CA ALA A 533 8.09 27.10 5.00
C ALA A 533 8.08 26.45 3.62
N SER A 534 9.22 25.92 3.22
CA SER A 534 9.37 25.13 2.00
C SER A 534 9.70 23.69 2.36
N TYR A 535 9.11 22.75 1.61
CA TYR A 535 9.24 21.32 1.86
C TYR A 535 9.71 20.57 0.62
N LEU A 536 10.57 19.58 0.83
CA LEU A 536 10.88 18.56 -0.15
C LEU A 536 9.95 17.35 0.09
N VAL A 537 9.20 16.96 -0.92
CA VAL A 537 8.37 15.76 -0.93
C VAL A 537 9.09 14.70 -1.73
N VAL A 538 9.20 13.48 -1.19
CA VAL A 538 9.95 12.38 -1.80
C VAL A 538 9.08 11.13 -1.85
N SER A 539 9.01 10.47 -2.99
CA SER A 539 8.36 9.16 -3.13
C SER A 539 9.19 8.06 -2.47
N SER A 540 8.56 7.28 -1.61
CA SER A 540 9.06 6.07 -0.96
C SER A 540 8.29 4.89 -1.57
N GLN A 541 8.66 4.48 -2.79
CA GLN A 541 7.90 3.54 -3.61
C GLN A 541 7.73 2.19 -2.90
N GLY A 542 8.77 1.69 -2.22
CA GLY A 542 8.75 0.36 -1.61
C GLY A 542 7.73 0.16 -0.48
N ASP A 543 7.09 1.22 0.01
CA ASP A 543 5.97 1.11 0.95
C ASP A 543 4.77 2.01 0.61
N ASN A 544 4.70 2.51 -0.63
CA ASN A 544 3.63 3.37 -1.14
C ASN A 544 3.40 4.62 -0.27
N SER A 545 4.48 5.24 0.22
CA SER A 545 4.39 6.43 1.06
C SER A 545 5.21 7.59 0.51
N TYR A 546 4.98 8.76 1.08
CA TYR A 546 5.69 9.98 0.73
C TYR A 546 6.29 10.57 2.00
N VAL A 547 7.56 10.98 1.92
CA VAL A 547 8.28 11.61 3.03
C VAL A 547 8.32 13.11 2.78
N VAL A 548 8.00 13.90 3.81
CA VAL A 548 8.08 15.36 3.78
C VAL A 548 9.23 15.81 4.66
N LEU A 549 10.18 16.55 4.07
CA LEU A 549 11.31 17.15 4.77
C LEU A 549 11.30 18.68 4.64
N ASP A 550 11.95 19.39 5.54
CA ASP A 550 12.30 20.79 5.30
C ASP A 550 13.22 20.89 4.07
N ALA A 551 12.90 21.78 3.13
CA ALA A 551 13.77 22.06 1.99
C ALA A 551 15.10 22.70 2.41
N ALA A 552 15.11 23.45 3.52
CA ALA A 552 16.29 24.05 4.11
C ALA A 552 17.00 23.09 5.07
N ALA A 553 18.32 23.18 5.13
CA ALA A 553 19.11 22.42 6.11
C ALA A 553 18.66 22.74 7.56
N PRO A 554 18.62 21.74 8.45
CA PRO A 554 19.21 20.40 8.36
C PRO A 554 18.32 19.35 7.66
N HIS A 555 17.31 19.72 6.90
CA HIS A 555 16.39 18.82 6.16
C HIS A 555 15.62 17.88 7.11
N ALA A 556 15.05 18.45 8.17
CA ALA A 556 14.34 17.67 9.17
C ALA A 556 13.09 16.97 8.56
N VAL A 557 12.94 15.69 8.84
CA VAL A 557 11.73 14.94 8.45
C VAL A 557 10.54 15.48 9.25
N ARG A 558 9.50 15.95 8.56
CA ARG A 558 8.27 16.49 9.13
C ARG A 558 7.17 15.44 9.31
N GLY A 559 7.21 14.39 8.50
CA GLY A 559 6.28 13.29 8.59
C GLY A 559 6.25 12.46 7.32
N ARG A 560 5.34 11.49 7.34
CA ARG A 560 5.07 10.58 6.22
C ARG A 560 3.57 10.48 5.99
N PHE A 561 3.17 10.30 4.75
CA PHE A 561 1.77 10.02 4.43
C PHE A 561 1.65 9.00 3.30
N ARG A 562 0.46 8.41 3.20
CA ARG A 562 0.01 7.61 2.06
C ARG A 562 -1.22 8.26 1.44
N ILE A 563 -1.41 8.01 0.17
CA ILE A 563 -2.63 8.39 -0.53
C ILE A 563 -3.56 7.18 -0.48
N GLY A 564 -4.67 7.32 0.24
CA GLY A 564 -5.68 6.29 0.40
C GLY A 564 -6.88 6.53 -0.52
N MET A 565 -7.92 5.70 -0.37
CA MET A 565 -9.13 5.81 -1.21
C MET A 565 -10.01 6.98 -0.81
N ASN A 566 -10.54 7.70 -1.79
CA ASN A 566 -11.69 8.58 -1.65
C ASN A 566 -12.94 7.87 -2.20
N VAL A 567 -13.60 7.12 -1.32
CA VAL A 567 -14.76 6.30 -1.70
C VAL A 567 -15.90 7.15 -2.23
N ALA A 568 -16.11 8.34 -1.64
CA ALA A 568 -17.19 9.27 -2.03
C ALA A 568 -16.98 9.81 -3.45
N ALA A 569 -15.74 10.11 -3.82
CA ALA A 569 -15.38 10.56 -5.16
C ALA A 569 -15.25 9.40 -6.17
N GLY A 570 -15.17 8.16 -5.69
CA GLY A 570 -14.89 6.99 -6.54
C GLY A 570 -13.46 6.98 -7.08
N VAL A 571 -12.51 7.47 -6.29
CA VAL A 571 -11.08 7.54 -6.62
C VAL A 571 -10.32 6.65 -5.64
N ASP A 572 -9.44 5.80 -6.16
CA ASP A 572 -8.54 4.97 -5.37
C ASP A 572 -7.34 5.74 -4.85
N GLY A 573 -6.47 5.06 -4.13
CA GLY A 573 -5.21 5.59 -3.63
C GLY A 573 -4.15 5.73 -4.72
N ALA A 574 -2.88 5.76 -4.28
CA ALA A 574 -1.74 5.68 -5.18
C ALA A 574 -0.71 4.68 -4.64
N SER A 575 -0.11 3.95 -5.56
CA SER A 575 0.88 2.92 -5.27
C SER A 575 1.99 2.90 -6.33
N GLU A 576 3.14 2.33 -5.96
CA GLU A 576 4.29 2.16 -6.87
C GLU A 576 4.65 3.48 -7.58
N THR A 577 4.61 4.62 -6.85
CA THR A 577 4.76 5.96 -7.44
C THR A 577 6.18 6.19 -7.93
N ASP A 578 6.34 6.33 -9.24
CA ASP A 578 7.58 6.74 -9.90
C ASP A 578 7.77 8.25 -9.75
N GLY A 579 6.97 9.06 -10.42
CA GLY A 579 7.12 10.51 -10.43
C GLY A 579 6.07 11.28 -9.62
N LEU A 580 6.43 12.47 -9.22
CA LEU A 580 5.52 13.42 -8.56
C LEU A 580 5.94 14.87 -8.81
N ASP A 581 4.97 15.79 -8.81
CA ASP A 581 5.21 17.23 -8.78
C ASP A 581 4.27 17.95 -7.81
N VAL A 582 4.69 19.09 -7.27
CA VAL A 582 3.91 19.86 -6.31
C VAL A 582 4.00 21.36 -6.58
N THR A 583 2.87 22.03 -6.51
CA THR A 583 2.82 23.50 -6.54
C THR A 583 2.17 24.08 -5.29
N SER A 584 2.64 25.24 -4.85
CA SER A 584 1.97 26.06 -3.82
C SER A 584 1.01 27.10 -4.39
N ALA A 585 0.88 27.19 -5.71
CA ALA A 585 0.00 28.15 -6.36
C ALA A 585 -1.47 27.87 -6.03
N ASN A 586 -2.23 28.93 -5.86
CA ASN A 586 -3.69 28.83 -5.69
C ASN A 586 -4.35 28.47 -7.01
N LEU A 587 -4.76 27.23 -7.16
CA LEU A 587 -5.46 26.71 -8.34
C LEU A 587 -6.99 26.76 -8.22
N GLY A 588 -7.49 27.31 -7.10
CA GLY A 588 -8.93 27.40 -6.80
C GLY A 588 -9.50 26.13 -6.19
N GLY A 589 -10.74 26.21 -5.68
CA GLY A 589 -11.46 25.09 -5.08
C GLY A 589 -10.65 24.36 -4.01
N PRO A 590 -10.52 23.02 -4.07
CA PRO A 590 -9.77 22.25 -3.09
C PRO A 590 -8.25 22.51 -3.14
N TYR A 591 -7.76 23.10 -4.22
CA TYR A 591 -6.34 23.37 -4.46
C TYR A 591 -5.94 24.82 -4.18
N ALA A 592 -6.68 25.52 -3.31
CA ALA A 592 -6.41 26.93 -2.99
C ALA A 592 -5.04 27.16 -2.30
N LYS A 593 -4.48 26.13 -1.66
CA LYS A 593 -3.13 26.16 -1.05
C LYS A 593 -2.10 25.31 -1.83
N GLY A 594 -2.44 24.95 -3.06
CA GLY A 594 -1.60 24.13 -3.91
C GLY A 594 -2.06 22.68 -4.06
N MET A 595 -1.36 21.97 -4.91
CA MET A 595 -1.70 20.62 -5.34
C MET A 595 -0.43 19.77 -5.47
N LEU A 596 -0.48 18.55 -4.95
CA LEU A 596 0.46 17.48 -5.26
C LEU A 596 -0.16 16.60 -6.35
N VAL A 597 0.62 16.26 -7.36
CA VAL A 597 0.29 15.26 -8.37
C VAL A 597 1.27 14.12 -8.25
N VAL A 598 0.77 12.88 -8.28
CA VAL A 598 1.60 11.68 -8.21
C VAL A 598 1.20 10.69 -9.28
N GLN A 599 2.17 9.95 -9.81
CA GLN A 599 1.90 8.77 -10.63
C GLN A 599 1.30 7.66 -9.74
N ASP A 600 0.34 6.92 -10.29
CA ASP A 600 -0.27 5.76 -9.67
C ASP A 600 -0.03 4.51 -10.51
N GLY A 601 0.73 3.57 -9.92
CA GLY A 601 1.12 2.32 -10.55
C GLY A 601 -0.03 1.33 -10.69
N TYR A 602 -1.05 1.41 -9.83
CA TYR A 602 -2.18 0.48 -9.84
C TYR A 602 -3.52 1.18 -9.69
N LYS A 603 -4.08 1.67 -10.78
CA LYS A 603 -5.43 2.23 -10.77
C LYS A 603 -6.46 1.15 -10.44
N ARG A 604 -7.20 1.33 -9.31
CA ARG A 604 -8.11 0.34 -8.74
C ARG A 604 -9.59 0.72 -8.80
N LEU A 605 -9.92 1.98 -8.91
CA LEU A 605 -11.31 2.42 -8.84
C LEU A 605 -11.68 3.43 -9.95
N PRO A 606 -12.21 2.95 -11.06
CA PRO A 606 -12.31 1.53 -11.48
C PRO A 606 -10.94 0.96 -11.84
N ASP A 607 -10.81 -0.39 -11.79
CA ASP A 607 -9.60 -1.08 -12.23
C ASP A 607 -9.28 -0.75 -13.70
N GLY A 608 -8.01 -0.47 -13.99
CA GLY A 608 -7.60 -0.04 -15.33
C GLY A 608 -6.13 0.31 -15.46
N PRO A 609 -5.71 0.85 -16.63
CA PRO A 609 -4.35 1.33 -16.84
C PRO A 609 -3.96 2.44 -15.86
N GLN A 610 -2.66 2.59 -15.65
CA GLN A 610 -2.05 3.61 -14.79
C GLN A 610 -2.56 5.03 -15.10
N ASN A 611 -2.51 5.91 -14.10
CA ASN A 611 -2.90 7.30 -14.23
C ASN A 611 -2.17 8.20 -13.22
N PHE A 612 -2.63 9.42 -13.02
CA PHE A 612 -2.14 10.33 -11.98
C PHE A 612 -3.25 10.67 -10.99
N LYS A 613 -2.87 10.90 -9.72
CA LYS A 613 -3.76 11.35 -8.64
C LYS A 613 -3.44 12.79 -8.25
N TYR A 614 -4.47 13.60 -8.01
CA TYR A 614 -4.36 14.98 -7.56
C TYR A 614 -4.78 15.07 -6.09
N VAL A 615 -3.88 15.56 -5.25
CA VAL A 615 -4.08 15.69 -3.80
C VAL A 615 -3.98 17.16 -3.40
N ALA A 616 -4.92 17.63 -2.59
CA ALA A 616 -4.87 18.99 -2.06
C ALA A 616 -3.74 19.12 -1.04
N TRP A 617 -2.88 20.13 -1.19
CA TRP A 617 -1.79 20.35 -0.23
C TRP A 617 -2.30 20.62 1.20
N ASP A 618 -3.45 21.30 1.33
CA ASP A 618 -4.05 21.57 2.63
C ASP A 618 -4.40 20.29 3.42
N ASP A 619 -4.78 19.22 2.73
CA ASP A 619 -5.05 17.93 3.37
C ASP A 619 -3.75 17.29 3.90
N ILE A 620 -2.65 17.38 3.14
CA ILE A 620 -1.32 16.93 3.58
C ILE A 620 -0.83 17.76 4.76
N ALA A 621 -0.92 19.10 4.66
CA ALA A 621 -0.48 20.01 5.70
C ALA A 621 -1.23 19.76 7.02
N ARG A 622 -2.55 19.55 6.95
CA ARG A 622 -3.38 19.23 8.11
C ARG A 622 -3.02 17.87 8.70
N ALA A 623 -2.84 16.85 7.87
CA ALA A 623 -2.54 15.50 8.30
C ALA A 623 -1.17 15.38 9.00
N LEU A 624 -0.21 16.21 8.60
CA LEU A 624 1.16 16.25 9.16
C LEU A 624 1.39 17.41 10.13
N ASN A 625 0.35 18.21 10.45
CA ASN A 625 0.46 19.41 11.30
C ASN A 625 1.52 20.39 10.80
N LEU A 626 1.61 20.61 9.49
CA LEU A 626 2.51 21.59 8.88
C LEU A 626 1.94 23.01 9.05
N PRO A 627 2.79 24.06 9.24
CA PRO A 627 2.36 25.44 9.47
C PRO A 627 1.69 26.11 8.26
#